data_53c93a5948b4615ed815cf0c42fe894e
#
_entry.id   53c93a5948b4615ed815cf0c42fe894e
#
_cell.length_a   1.000
_cell.length_b   1.000
_cell.length_c   1.000
_cell.angle_alpha   90.00
_cell.angle_beta   90.00
_cell.angle_gamma   90.00
#
_symmetry.space_group_name_H-M   'P 1'
#
loop_
_entity.id
_entity.type
_entity.pdbx_description
1 polymer ?
#
loop_
_entity_poly.entity_id
_entity_poly.type
_entity_poly.pdbx_seq_one_letter_code
_entity_poly.pdbx_strand_id
1 'polypeptide(L)'
;NPVYSARTAALTNAGTCAMQIPDMEKAETYFRNALEIDSRFLPALTRMVQLRYDQGNYVGARAYLQRIEELAPLSPELLWLGVRVEDAWGNREASARYGLLLKNNFPDAMQTRALQEWEDERLNR
;
A
#
# COMPACT_ATOMS: atom_id res chain seq x y z
N ASN A 1 -8.37 4.24 23.08
CA ASN A 1 -9.41 5.21 23.33
C ASN A 1 -10.32 5.34 22.11
N PRO A 2 -11.66 5.12 22.27
CA PRO A 2 -12.59 5.17 21.14
C PRO A 2 -12.63 6.52 20.40
N VAL A 3 -12.39 7.63 21.11
CA VAL A 3 -12.39 8.96 20.52
C VAL A 3 -11.20 9.11 19.55
N TYR A 4 -10.03 8.66 19.96
CA TYR A 4 -8.84 8.71 19.10
C TYR A 4 -8.99 7.79 17.89
N SER A 5 -9.55 6.60 18.08
CA SER A 5 -9.81 5.67 16.98
C SER A 5 -10.76 6.25 15.93
N ALA A 6 -11.83 6.91 16.39
CA ALA A 6 -12.81 7.55 15.51
C ALA A 6 -12.19 8.68 14.69
N ARG A 7 -11.38 9.54 15.34
CA ARG A 7 -10.68 10.64 14.66
C ARG A 7 -9.67 10.12 13.64
N THR A 8 -8.91 9.09 14.02
CA THR A 8 -7.91 8.49 13.14
C THR A 8 -8.57 7.91 11.89
N ALA A 9 -9.69 7.19 12.06
CA ALA A 9 -10.46 6.63 10.94
C ALA A 9 -11.01 7.74 10.05
N ALA A 10 -11.58 8.80 10.64
CA ALA A 10 -12.15 9.93 9.89
C ALA A 10 -11.09 10.63 9.04
N LEU A 11 -9.91 10.88 9.61
CA LEU A 11 -8.79 11.51 8.89
C LEU A 11 -8.30 10.62 7.75
N THR A 12 -8.20 9.31 7.97
CA THR A 12 -7.80 8.36 6.94
C THR A 12 -8.81 8.34 5.79
N ASN A 13 -10.10 8.35 6.11
CA ASN A 13 -11.16 8.41 5.10
C ASN A 13 -11.11 9.72 4.30
N ALA A 14 -10.86 10.84 4.97
CA ALA A 14 -10.71 12.14 4.30
C ALA A 14 -9.52 12.13 3.33
N GLY A 15 -8.40 11.54 3.76
CA GLY A 15 -7.23 11.39 2.90
C GLY A 15 -7.49 10.51 1.69
N THR A 16 -8.22 9.41 1.89
CA THR A 16 -8.61 8.50 0.81
C THR A 16 -9.51 9.22 -0.21
N CYS A 17 -10.45 10.05 0.25
CA CYS A 17 -11.28 10.88 -0.63
C CYS A 17 -10.42 11.88 -1.41
N ALA A 18 -9.44 12.51 -0.78
CA ALA A 18 -8.53 13.45 -1.43
C ALA A 18 -7.66 12.77 -2.50
N MET A 19 -7.33 11.48 -2.36
CA MET A 19 -6.63 10.71 -3.40
C MET A 19 -7.50 10.47 -4.62
N GLN A 20 -8.80 10.27 -4.42
CA GLN A 20 -9.75 10.08 -5.54
C GLN A 20 -9.95 11.36 -6.35
N ILE A 21 -9.92 12.49 -5.67
CA ILE A 21 -9.83 13.81 -6.29
C ILE A 21 -8.32 14.11 -6.27
N PRO A 22 -7.60 14.21 -7.38
CA PRO A 22 -6.13 14.18 -7.37
C PRO A 22 -5.50 15.37 -6.63
N ASP A 23 -5.63 15.36 -5.31
CA ASP A 23 -5.02 16.31 -4.38
C ASP A 23 -4.11 15.55 -3.42
N MET A 24 -2.92 15.23 -3.91
CA MET A 24 -1.94 14.41 -3.19
C MET A 24 -1.42 15.10 -1.92
N GLU A 25 -1.26 16.42 -1.94
CA GLU A 25 -0.79 17.17 -0.77
C GLU A 25 -1.81 17.12 0.37
N LYS A 26 -3.07 17.29 0.03
CA LYS A 26 -4.16 17.25 1.01
C LYS A 26 -4.31 15.83 1.58
N ALA A 27 -4.23 14.81 0.72
CA ALA A 27 -4.27 13.42 1.14
C ALA A 27 -3.14 13.13 2.13
N GLU A 28 -1.91 13.56 1.81
CA GLU A 28 -0.75 13.37 2.69
C GLU A 28 -0.97 14.01 4.06
N THR A 29 -1.50 15.23 4.08
CA THR A 29 -1.76 15.94 5.34
C THR A 29 -2.75 15.15 6.21
N TYR A 30 -3.83 14.66 5.64
CA TYR A 30 -4.82 13.86 6.37
C TYR A 30 -4.22 12.56 6.92
N PHE A 31 -3.44 11.85 6.12
CA PHE A 31 -2.81 10.59 6.57
C PHE A 31 -1.77 10.85 7.66
N ARG A 32 -0.96 11.90 7.52
CA ARG A 32 0.02 12.28 8.54
C ARG A 32 -0.66 12.63 9.86
N ASN A 33 -1.74 13.38 9.80
CA ASN A 33 -2.52 13.73 11.00
C ASN A 33 -3.09 12.48 11.67
N ALA A 34 -3.58 11.52 10.91
CA ALA A 34 -4.04 10.24 11.44
C ALA A 34 -2.90 9.50 12.15
N LEU A 35 -1.71 9.46 11.54
CA LEU A 35 -0.55 8.77 12.08
C LEU A 35 0.07 9.48 13.28
N GLU A 36 -0.15 10.78 13.44
CA GLU A 36 0.23 11.51 14.65
C GLU A 36 -0.62 11.06 15.85
N ILE A 37 -1.88 10.74 15.62
CA ILE A 37 -2.78 10.24 16.66
C ILE A 37 -2.45 8.78 16.98
N ASP A 38 -2.24 7.95 15.95
CA ASP A 38 -1.91 6.53 16.07
C ASP A 38 -0.89 6.15 14.99
N SER A 39 0.38 6.08 15.39
CA SER A 39 1.49 5.79 14.46
C SER A 39 1.46 4.37 13.88
N ARG A 40 0.63 3.49 14.44
CA ARG A 40 0.50 2.08 14.04
C ARG A 40 -0.83 1.79 13.36
N PHE A 41 -1.55 2.83 12.96
CA PHE A 41 -2.86 2.68 12.33
C PHE A 41 -2.69 2.15 10.90
N LEU A 42 -2.94 0.85 10.72
CA LEU A 42 -2.67 0.16 9.45
C LEU A 42 -3.40 0.78 8.24
N PRO A 43 -4.67 1.19 8.33
CA PRO A 43 -5.31 1.82 7.16
C PRO A 43 -4.59 3.06 6.65
N ALA A 44 -4.11 3.93 7.55
CA ALA A 44 -3.37 5.12 7.16
C ALA A 44 -2.00 4.77 6.58
N LEU A 45 -1.30 3.80 7.19
CA LEU A 45 -0.01 3.32 6.68
C LEU A 45 -0.16 2.74 5.27
N THR A 46 -1.21 1.95 5.04
CA THR A 46 -1.52 1.36 3.74
C THR A 46 -1.73 2.44 2.69
N ARG A 47 -2.50 3.47 3.02
CA ARG A 47 -2.74 4.59 2.09
C ARG A 47 -1.47 5.37 1.81
N MET A 48 -0.56 5.48 2.78
CA MET A 48 0.73 6.15 2.56
C MET A 48 1.61 5.36 1.58
N VAL A 49 1.57 4.03 1.60
CA VAL A 49 2.27 3.21 0.59
C VAL A 49 1.75 3.57 -0.81
N GLN A 50 0.43 3.57 -0.97
CA GLN A 50 -0.20 3.88 -2.26
C GLN A 50 0.14 5.31 -2.72
N LEU A 51 0.03 6.27 -1.80
CA LEU A 51 0.31 7.68 -2.08
C LEU A 51 1.75 7.86 -2.57
N ARG A 52 2.72 7.29 -1.87
CA ARG A 52 4.13 7.39 -2.25
C ARG A 52 4.39 6.72 -3.60
N TYR A 53 3.78 5.56 -3.84
CA TYR A 53 3.87 4.88 -5.12
C TYR A 53 3.32 5.78 -6.25
N ASP A 54 2.14 6.38 -6.05
CA ASP A 54 1.50 7.24 -7.06
C ASP A 54 2.33 8.50 -7.34
N GLN A 55 3.08 8.99 -6.34
CA GLN A 55 4.00 10.11 -6.49
C GLN A 55 5.33 9.73 -7.16
N GLY A 56 5.55 8.45 -7.43
CA GLY A 56 6.83 7.97 -7.93
C GLY A 56 7.92 7.90 -6.85
N ASN A 57 7.53 8.07 -5.59
CA ASN A 57 8.44 7.99 -4.44
C ASN A 57 8.50 6.55 -3.92
N TYR A 58 9.23 5.71 -4.64
CA TYR A 58 9.30 4.27 -4.32
C TYR A 58 10.07 3.99 -3.02
N VAL A 59 11.07 4.80 -2.70
CA VAL A 59 11.80 4.70 -1.43
C VAL A 59 10.84 4.93 -0.25
N GLY A 60 10.01 5.97 -0.34
CA GLY A 60 9.00 6.27 0.68
C GLY A 60 7.96 5.16 0.79
N ALA A 61 7.49 4.64 -0.35
CA ALA A 61 6.54 3.54 -0.37
C ALA A 61 7.12 2.30 0.31
N ARG A 62 8.37 1.95 0.03
CA ARG A 62 9.06 0.81 0.64
C ARG A 62 9.18 0.98 2.16
N ALA A 63 9.49 2.19 2.62
CA ALA A 63 9.63 2.47 4.05
C ALA A 63 8.32 2.22 4.80
N TYR A 64 7.19 2.69 4.27
CA TYR A 64 5.88 2.44 4.88
C TYR A 64 5.50 0.97 4.82
N LEU A 65 5.80 0.30 3.72
CA LEU A 65 5.52 -1.13 3.56
C LEU A 65 6.28 -1.96 4.61
N GLN A 66 7.55 -1.64 4.86
CA GLN A 66 8.34 -2.30 5.91
C GLN A 66 7.75 -2.07 7.30
N ARG A 67 7.26 -0.87 7.59
CA ARG A 67 6.60 -0.59 8.87
C ARG A 67 5.36 -1.46 9.05
N ILE A 68 4.59 -1.66 8.00
CA ILE A 68 3.39 -2.52 8.05
C ILE A 68 3.80 -3.98 8.29
N GLU A 69 4.83 -4.47 7.59
CA GLU A 69 5.34 -5.84 7.77
C GLU A 69 5.72 -6.14 9.22
N GLU A 70 6.27 -5.16 9.92
CA GLU A 70 6.64 -5.30 11.33
C GLU A 70 5.42 -5.39 12.25
N LEU A 71 4.27 -4.89 11.80
CA LEU A 71 3.06 -4.83 12.62
C LEU A 71 2.09 -5.98 12.36
N ALA A 72 2.03 -6.48 11.13
CA ALA A 72 1.02 -7.46 10.73
C ALA A 72 1.40 -8.18 9.44
N PRO A 73 0.83 -9.37 9.20
CA PRO A 73 0.95 -10.01 7.88
C PRO A 73 0.32 -9.12 6.80
N LEU A 74 0.90 -9.15 5.62
CA LEU A 74 0.42 -8.33 4.50
C LEU A 74 -0.87 -8.91 3.90
N SER A 75 -1.84 -8.02 3.65
CA SER A 75 -3.07 -8.34 2.94
C SER A 75 -2.81 -8.56 1.45
N PRO A 76 -3.77 -9.15 0.70
CA PRO A 76 -3.63 -9.26 -0.75
C PRO A 76 -3.38 -7.92 -1.44
N GLU A 77 -4.06 -6.86 -1.00
CA GLU A 77 -3.86 -5.51 -1.51
C GLU A 77 -2.40 -5.05 -1.34
N LEU A 78 -1.85 -5.25 -0.13
CA LEU A 78 -0.48 -4.83 0.17
C LEU A 78 0.56 -5.69 -0.54
N LEU A 79 0.31 -6.99 -0.69
CA LEU A 79 1.21 -7.87 -1.45
C LEU A 79 1.27 -7.45 -2.92
N TRP A 80 0.13 -7.16 -3.53
CA TRP A 80 0.07 -6.70 -4.91
C TRP A 80 0.74 -5.34 -5.07
N LEU A 81 0.51 -4.42 -4.14
CA LEU A 81 1.16 -3.12 -4.13
C LEU A 81 2.67 -3.27 -3.95
N GLY A 82 3.10 -4.18 -3.06
CA GLY A 82 4.52 -4.49 -2.85
C GLY A 82 5.20 -5.00 -4.11
N VAL A 83 4.53 -5.86 -4.88
CA VAL A 83 5.04 -6.32 -6.19
C VAL A 83 5.35 -5.12 -7.08
N ARG A 84 4.41 -4.21 -7.21
CA ARG A 84 4.53 -3.06 -8.10
C ARG A 84 5.58 -2.05 -7.61
N VAL A 85 5.61 -1.80 -6.31
CA VAL A 85 6.59 -0.89 -5.68
C VAL A 85 8.02 -1.42 -5.92
N GLU A 86 8.24 -2.69 -5.62
CA GLU A 86 9.58 -3.28 -5.75
C GLU A 86 10.01 -3.40 -7.22
N ASP A 87 9.08 -3.73 -8.11
CA ASP A 87 9.34 -3.75 -9.55
C ASP A 87 9.75 -2.36 -10.06
N ALA A 88 9.01 -1.32 -9.67
CA ALA A 88 9.29 0.06 -10.06
C ALA A 88 10.62 0.55 -9.47
N TRP A 89 10.95 0.12 -8.26
CA TRP A 89 12.23 0.43 -7.61
C TRP A 89 13.41 -0.30 -8.29
N GLY A 90 13.13 -1.45 -8.93
CA GLY A 90 14.14 -2.26 -9.60
C GLY A 90 14.61 -3.47 -8.79
N ASN A 91 13.95 -3.77 -7.69
CA ASN A 91 14.27 -4.97 -6.89
C ASN A 91 13.37 -6.13 -7.33
N ARG A 92 13.81 -6.81 -8.38
CA ARG A 92 13.04 -7.93 -8.96
C ARG A 92 12.87 -9.11 -8.01
N GLU A 93 13.87 -9.35 -7.17
CA GLU A 93 13.83 -10.44 -6.20
C GLU A 93 12.73 -10.20 -5.14
N ALA A 94 12.67 -8.99 -4.57
CA ALA A 94 11.63 -8.63 -3.63
C ALA A 94 10.25 -8.64 -4.28
N SER A 95 10.14 -8.14 -5.50
CA SER A 95 8.88 -8.17 -6.27
C SER A 95 8.39 -9.61 -6.46
N ALA A 96 9.27 -10.52 -6.86
CA ALA A 96 8.95 -11.94 -7.03
C ALA A 96 8.53 -12.59 -5.71
N ARG A 97 9.18 -12.23 -4.61
CA ARG A 97 8.85 -12.75 -3.28
C ARG A 97 7.43 -12.37 -2.87
N TYR A 98 7.05 -11.11 -3.05
CA TYR A 98 5.69 -10.65 -2.76
C TYR A 98 4.67 -11.33 -3.67
N GLY A 99 4.99 -11.49 -4.94
CA GLY A 99 4.12 -12.18 -5.90
C GLY A 99 3.88 -13.64 -5.52
N LEU A 100 4.93 -14.33 -5.08
CA LEU A 100 4.83 -15.71 -4.64
C LEU A 100 3.96 -15.85 -3.38
N LEU A 101 4.14 -14.93 -2.42
CA LEU A 101 3.30 -14.90 -1.22
C LEU A 101 1.83 -14.69 -1.57
N LEU A 102 1.56 -13.80 -2.52
CA LEU A 102 0.20 -13.53 -2.97
C LEU A 102 -0.44 -14.78 -3.59
N LYS A 103 0.27 -15.45 -4.48
CA LYS A 103 -0.22 -16.69 -5.14
C LYS A 103 -0.44 -17.83 -4.15
N ASN A 104 0.49 -18.00 -3.21
CA ASN A 104 0.45 -19.12 -2.26
C ASN A 104 -0.60 -18.93 -1.17
N ASN A 105 -0.73 -17.71 -0.65
CA ASN A 105 -1.61 -17.44 0.48
C ASN A 105 -3.01 -17.00 0.06
N PHE A 106 -3.15 -16.42 -1.14
CA PHE A 106 -4.42 -15.84 -1.60
C PHE A 106 -4.68 -16.21 -3.08
N PRO A 107 -4.75 -17.51 -3.40
CA PRO A 107 -4.84 -17.94 -4.80
C PRO A 107 -6.10 -17.44 -5.53
N ASP A 108 -7.17 -17.16 -4.78
CA ASP A 108 -8.46 -16.77 -5.37
C ASP A 108 -8.74 -15.27 -5.29
N ALA A 109 -7.77 -14.47 -4.78
CA ALA A 109 -7.94 -13.04 -4.64
C ALA A 109 -7.92 -12.33 -6.00
N MET A 110 -8.67 -11.22 -6.11
CA MET A 110 -8.65 -10.40 -7.32
C MET A 110 -7.26 -9.82 -7.60
N GLN A 111 -6.47 -9.53 -6.55
CA GLN A 111 -5.11 -9.04 -6.67
C GLN A 111 -4.18 -10.10 -7.29
N THR A 112 -4.43 -11.37 -6.99
CA THR A 112 -3.68 -12.48 -7.60
C THR A 112 -3.96 -12.58 -9.10
N ARG A 113 -5.21 -12.37 -9.51
CA ARG A 113 -5.58 -12.31 -10.93
C ARG A 113 -4.90 -11.13 -11.62
N ALA A 114 -4.88 -9.97 -10.95
CA ALA A 114 -4.20 -8.79 -11.48
C ALA A 114 -2.71 -9.05 -11.66
N LEU A 115 -2.08 -9.73 -10.71
CA LEU A 115 -0.67 -10.13 -10.81
C LEU A 115 -0.44 -11.05 -12.00
N GLN A 116 -1.28 -12.06 -12.19
CA GLN A 116 -1.16 -13.02 -13.29
C GLN A 116 -1.30 -12.31 -14.64
N GLU A 117 -2.27 -11.42 -14.79
CA GLU A 117 -2.46 -10.62 -16.00
C GLU A 117 -1.24 -9.74 -16.29
N TRP A 118 -0.70 -9.11 -15.26
CA TRP A 118 0.49 -8.25 -15.34
C TRP A 118 1.72 -9.07 -15.78
N GLU A 119 1.90 -10.25 -15.22
CA GLU A 119 2.99 -11.17 -15.61
C GLU A 119 2.83 -11.63 -17.06
N ASP A 120 1.62 -12.00 -17.47
CA ASP A 120 1.34 -12.45 -18.84
C ASP A 120 1.60 -11.35 -19.86
N GLU A 121 1.19 -10.12 -19.58
CA GLU A 121 1.48 -8.96 -20.43
C GLU A 121 2.99 -8.76 -20.63
N ARG A 122 3.77 -8.97 -19.58
CA ARG A 122 5.22 -8.80 -19.65
C ARG A 122 5.88 -9.90 -20.47
N LEU A 123 5.37 -11.11 -20.42
CA LEU A 123 5.88 -12.23 -21.23
C LEU A 123 5.56 -12.06 -22.73
N ASN A 124 4.51 -11.33 -23.05
CA ASN A 124 4.06 -11.12 -24.43
C ASN A 124 4.67 -9.86 -25.07
N ARG A 125 5.58 -9.17 -24.41
CA ARG A 125 6.28 -8.00 -24.96
C ARG A 125 7.51 -8.35 -25.77
#